data_80f246bf02b39db44ae94cfab2d280f3
#
_entry.id   80f246bf02b39db44ae94cfab2d280f3
#
_cell.length_a   1.000
_cell.length_b   1.000
_cell.length_c   1.000
_cell.angle_alpha   90.00
_cell.angle_beta   90.00
_cell.angle_gamma   90.00
#
_symmetry.space_group_name_H-M   'P 1'
#
loop_
_entity.id
_entity.type
_entity.pdbx_description
1 polymer ?
#
loop_
_entity_poly.entity_id
_entity_poly.type
_entity_poly.pdbx_seq_one_letter_code
_entity_poly.pdbx_strand_id
1 'polypeptide(L)'
;LWQSLIAFFCWGMASHAFGAVQDIRADREADIASIATVIGARATTRFAFVLYLAAGLLMATAGWPASAAAIAAVPYLAILLPFLSITDETCETANHGWRRFIWLNFFAGAIVTQLLIS
;
A
#
# COMPACT_ATOMS: atom_id res chain seq x y z
N LEU A 1 2.90 -7.54 19.72
CA LEU A 1 2.62 -8.43 18.57
C LEU A 1 1.32 -8.11 17.84
N TRP A 2 0.27 -7.72 18.58
CA TRP A 2 -1.00 -7.37 17.93
C TRP A 2 -0.86 -6.17 16.99
N GLN A 3 0.00 -5.19 17.36
CA GLN A 3 0.27 -4.05 16.48
C GLN A 3 0.87 -4.49 15.15
N SER A 4 1.81 -5.43 15.17
CA SER A 4 2.44 -5.97 13.98
C SER A 4 1.45 -6.71 13.09
N LEU A 5 0.53 -7.48 13.69
CA LEU A 5 -0.48 -8.22 12.93
C LEU A 5 -1.47 -7.27 12.24
N ILE A 6 -1.94 -6.26 12.94
CA ILE A 6 -2.86 -5.27 12.36
C ILE A 6 -2.15 -4.42 11.31
N ALA A 7 -0.91 -4.02 11.59
CA ALA A 7 -0.11 -3.26 10.61
C ALA A 7 0.12 -4.06 9.32
N PHE A 8 0.41 -5.35 9.44
CA PHE A 8 0.58 -6.23 8.29
C PHE A 8 -0.73 -6.34 7.49
N PHE A 9 -1.86 -6.46 8.18
CA PHE A 9 -3.17 -6.47 7.54
C PHE A 9 -3.44 -5.17 6.78
N CYS A 10 -3.19 -4.02 7.40
CA CYS A 10 -3.35 -2.72 6.76
C CYS A 10 -2.45 -2.57 5.53
N TRP A 11 -1.19 -3.01 5.66
CA TRP A 11 -0.24 -3.00 4.55
C TRP A 11 -0.73 -3.88 3.40
N GLY A 12 -1.21 -5.07 3.70
CA GLY A 12 -1.73 -5.99 2.69
C GLY A 12 -2.96 -5.43 1.97
N MET A 13 -3.90 -4.85 2.72
CA MET A 13 -5.08 -4.21 2.14
C MET A 13 -4.71 -3.00 1.27
N ALA A 14 -3.78 -2.17 1.73
CA ALA A 14 -3.30 -1.01 0.97
C ALA A 14 -2.66 -1.45 -0.34
N SER A 15 -1.80 -2.45 -0.29
CA SER A 15 -1.11 -2.97 -1.47
C SER A 15 -2.10 -3.59 -2.47
N HIS A 16 -3.06 -4.36 -1.97
CA HIS A 16 -4.10 -4.96 -2.81
C HIS A 16 -4.97 -3.88 -3.47
N ALA A 17 -5.38 -2.88 -2.70
CA ALA A 17 -6.22 -1.80 -3.20
C ALA A 17 -5.49 -0.97 -4.27
N PHE A 18 -4.25 -0.57 -4.01
CA PHE A 18 -3.49 0.20 -4.99
C PHE A 18 -3.16 -0.62 -6.24
N GLY A 19 -2.89 -1.92 -6.07
CA GLY A 19 -2.65 -2.82 -7.22
C GLY A 19 -3.84 -2.91 -8.16
N ALA A 20 -5.07 -2.74 -7.66
CA ALA A 20 -6.28 -2.76 -8.47
C ALA A 20 -6.51 -1.45 -9.26
N VAL A 21 -5.87 -0.34 -8.88
CA VAL A 21 -6.09 0.96 -9.52
C VAL A 21 -5.72 0.94 -11.00
N GLN A 22 -4.58 0.34 -11.34
CA GLN A 22 -4.11 0.29 -12.73
C GLN A 22 -5.04 -0.48 -13.66
N ASP A 23 -5.89 -1.36 -13.11
CA ASP A 23 -6.74 -2.25 -13.88
C ASP A 23 -8.19 -1.76 -13.99
N ILE A 24 -8.52 -0.55 -13.47
CA ILE A 24 -9.91 -0.07 -13.40
C ILE A 24 -10.61 -0.13 -14.76
N ARG A 25 -9.97 0.37 -15.81
CA ARG A 25 -10.60 0.40 -17.14
C ARG A 25 -10.80 -1.00 -17.70
N ALA A 26 -9.77 -1.84 -17.61
CA ALA A 26 -9.84 -3.22 -18.08
C ALA A 26 -10.87 -4.03 -17.28
N ASP A 27 -10.90 -3.85 -15.96
CA ASP A 27 -11.83 -4.56 -15.08
C ASP A 27 -13.28 -4.15 -15.36
N ARG A 28 -13.54 -2.85 -15.60
CA ARG A 28 -14.89 -2.39 -15.96
C ARG A 28 -15.36 -2.94 -17.31
N GLU A 29 -14.45 -3.01 -18.28
CA GLU A 29 -14.76 -3.61 -19.58
C GLU A 29 -15.08 -5.10 -19.47
N ALA A 30 -14.39 -5.81 -18.58
CA ALA A 30 -14.60 -7.24 -18.33
C ALA A 30 -15.68 -7.52 -17.30
N ASP A 31 -16.34 -6.50 -16.77
CA ASP A 31 -17.38 -6.60 -15.72
C ASP A 31 -16.85 -7.29 -14.45
N ILE A 32 -15.60 -7.01 -14.10
CA ILE A 32 -14.94 -7.50 -12.88
C ILE A 32 -15.02 -6.41 -11.82
N ALA A 33 -15.58 -6.76 -10.64
CA ALA A 33 -15.71 -5.84 -9.52
C ALA A 33 -14.48 -5.87 -8.63
N SER A 34 -14.02 -4.69 -8.21
CA SER A 34 -12.99 -4.50 -7.20
C SER A 34 -13.31 -3.24 -6.41
N ILE A 35 -12.60 -3.01 -5.31
CA ILE A 35 -12.73 -1.74 -4.59
C ILE A 35 -12.46 -0.56 -5.53
N ALA A 36 -11.46 -0.67 -6.39
CA ALA A 36 -11.06 0.41 -7.29
C ALA A 36 -12.12 0.70 -8.36
N THR A 37 -12.81 -0.33 -8.88
CA THR A 37 -13.89 -0.11 -9.86
C THR A 37 -15.12 0.53 -9.23
N VAL A 38 -15.34 0.32 -7.93
CA VAL A 38 -16.50 0.82 -7.19
C VAL A 38 -16.30 2.27 -6.76
N ILE A 39 -15.17 2.60 -6.12
CA ILE A 39 -14.93 3.95 -5.57
C ILE A 39 -14.03 4.83 -6.43
N GLY A 40 -13.43 4.28 -7.48
CA GLY A 40 -12.59 5.01 -8.42
C GLY A 40 -11.12 5.09 -8.01
N ALA A 41 -10.29 5.51 -8.96
CA ALA A 41 -8.83 5.52 -8.81
C ALA A 41 -8.35 6.43 -7.68
N ARG A 42 -8.88 7.65 -7.62
CA ARG A 42 -8.44 8.65 -6.63
C ARG A 42 -8.77 8.22 -5.21
N ALA A 43 -10.03 7.84 -4.96
CA ALA A 43 -10.47 7.43 -3.64
C ALA A 43 -9.74 6.17 -3.18
N THR A 44 -9.51 5.20 -4.07
CA THR A 44 -8.78 3.98 -3.77
C THR A 44 -7.33 4.26 -3.42
N THR A 45 -6.66 5.13 -4.16
CA THR A 45 -5.27 5.50 -3.88
C THR A 45 -5.14 6.21 -2.53
N ARG A 46 -6.07 7.14 -2.23
CA ARG A 46 -6.09 7.83 -0.94
C ARG A 46 -6.39 6.88 0.22
N PHE A 47 -7.28 5.92 0.01
CA PHE A 47 -7.55 4.86 0.97
C PHE A 47 -6.29 4.04 1.26
N ALA A 48 -5.57 3.62 0.22
CA ALA A 48 -4.31 2.91 0.38
C ALA A 48 -3.27 3.74 1.13
N PHE A 49 -3.17 5.04 0.83
CA PHE A 49 -2.26 5.95 1.53
C PHE A 49 -2.56 5.99 3.03
N VAL A 50 -3.82 6.13 3.40
CA VAL A 50 -4.25 6.14 4.81
C VAL A 50 -3.91 4.81 5.49
N LEU A 51 -4.12 3.69 4.81
CA LEU A 51 -3.79 2.37 5.37
C LEU A 51 -2.29 2.19 5.58
N TYR A 52 -1.44 2.64 4.66
CA TYR A 52 0.01 2.60 4.86
C TYR A 52 0.44 3.49 6.02
N LEU A 53 -0.18 4.67 6.14
CA LEU A 53 0.10 5.56 7.26
C LEU A 53 -0.31 4.91 8.59
N ALA A 54 -1.48 4.29 8.64
CA ALA A 54 -1.96 3.58 9.82
C ALA A 54 -1.03 2.42 10.20
N ALA A 55 -0.56 1.66 9.20
CA ALA A 55 0.39 0.59 9.44
C ALA A 55 1.68 1.10 10.06
N GLY A 56 2.21 2.21 9.53
CA GLY A 56 3.42 2.83 10.08
C GLY A 56 3.24 3.31 11.50
N LEU A 57 2.13 3.98 11.79
CA LEU A 57 1.83 4.48 13.14
C LEU A 57 1.67 3.34 14.15
N LEU A 58 1.01 2.24 13.75
CA LEU A 58 0.88 1.06 14.61
C LEU A 58 2.24 0.43 14.90
N MET A 59 3.09 0.29 13.91
CA MET A 59 4.43 -0.28 14.12
C MET A 59 5.26 0.60 15.04
N ALA A 60 5.11 1.92 14.97
CA ALA A 60 5.80 2.82 15.88
C ALA A 60 5.51 2.55 17.35
N THR A 61 4.35 1.97 17.67
CA THR A 61 3.94 1.63 19.04
C THR A 61 4.36 0.23 19.49
N ALA A 62 4.99 -0.56 18.61
CA ALA A 62 5.25 -1.99 18.87
C ALA A 62 6.48 -2.26 19.76
N GLY A 63 7.22 -1.23 20.13
CA GLY A 63 8.44 -1.39 20.94
C GLY A 63 9.65 -1.77 20.10
N TRP A 64 10.82 -1.38 20.58
CA TRP A 64 12.09 -1.68 19.90
C TRP A 64 12.40 -3.20 19.96
N PRO A 65 12.97 -3.84 18.92
CA PRO A 65 13.36 -3.23 17.63
C PRO A 65 12.23 -3.17 16.60
N ALA A 66 11.08 -3.78 16.84
CA ALA A 66 9.98 -3.85 15.88
C ALA A 66 9.47 -2.47 15.47
N SER A 67 9.50 -1.48 16.39
CA SER A 67 9.08 -0.11 16.09
C SER A 67 9.89 0.55 14.97
N ALA A 68 11.12 0.11 14.73
CA ALA A 68 11.93 0.60 13.63
C ALA A 68 11.31 0.27 12.26
N ALA A 69 10.46 -0.74 12.19
CA ALA A 69 9.73 -1.08 10.97
C ALA A 69 8.77 0.03 10.52
N ALA A 70 8.39 0.95 11.42
CA ALA A 70 7.58 2.12 11.04
C ALA A 70 8.24 2.96 9.95
N ILE A 71 9.58 3.00 9.91
CA ILE A 71 10.33 3.74 8.90
C ILE A 71 10.07 3.15 7.50
N ALA A 72 9.79 1.86 7.40
CA ALA A 72 9.50 1.20 6.13
C ALA A 72 8.21 1.73 5.48
N ALA A 73 7.30 2.34 6.24
CA ALA A 73 6.10 2.94 5.67
C ALA A 73 6.41 4.18 4.81
N VAL A 74 7.50 4.88 5.10
CA VAL A 74 7.85 6.12 4.41
C VAL A 74 8.03 5.93 2.90
N PRO A 75 8.80 4.95 2.39
CA PRO A 75 8.89 4.75 0.95
C PRO A 75 7.57 4.36 0.30
N TYR A 76 6.70 3.61 0.98
CA TYR A 76 5.36 3.31 0.46
C TYR A 76 4.54 4.58 0.27
N LEU A 77 4.53 5.45 1.28
CA LEU A 77 3.85 6.73 1.21
C LEU A 77 4.44 7.63 0.10
N ALA A 78 5.77 7.64 -0.02
CA ALA A 78 6.45 8.42 -1.05
C ALA A 78 6.08 7.96 -2.46
N ILE A 79 5.94 6.65 -2.69
CA ILE A 79 5.54 6.10 -3.99
C ILE A 79 4.10 6.52 -4.32
N LEU A 80 3.21 6.56 -3.34
CA LEU A 80 1.81 6.92 -3.56
C LEU A 80 1.58 8.43 -3.77
N LEU A 81 2.46 9.29 -3.26
CA LEU A 81 2.26 10.74 -3.34
C LEU A 81 1.94 11.24 -4.76
N PRO A 82 2.65 10.83 -5.81
CA PRO A 82 2.35 11.31 -7.17
C PRO A 82 0.97 10.88 -7.69
N PHE A 83 0.36 9.88 -7.06
CA PHE A 83 -0.90 9.29 -7.53
C PHE A 83 -2.12 9.70 -6.71
N LEU A 84 -1.96 10.59 -5.70
CA LEU A 84 -3.08 11.00 -4.83
C LEU A 84 -4.20 11.73 -5.57
N SER A 85 -3.90 12.31 -6.72
CA SER A 85 -4.87 13.01 -7.57
C SER A 85 -5.12 12.27 -8.89
N ILE A 86 -4.79 10.98 -8.96
CA ILE A 86 -5.03 10.14 -10.14
C ILE A 86 -6.51 10.10 -10.48
N THR A 87 -6.82 9.97 -11.78
CA THR A 87 -8.20 9.83 -12.26
C THR A 87 -8.42 8.44 -12.85
N ASP A 88 -9.68 8.08 -13.07
CA ASP A 88 -10.00 6.80 -13.71
C ASP A 88 -9.44 6.74 -15.14
N GLU A 89 -9.40 7.87 -15.84
CA GLU A 89 -8.85 7.96 -17.19
C GLU A 89 -7.34 7.76 -17.23
N THR A 90 -6.64 8.12 -16.15
CA THR A 90 -5.18 7.98 -16.04
C THR A 90 -4.76 6.83 -15.14
N CYS A 91 -5.69 5.92 -14.81
CA CYS A 91 -5.46 4.85 -13.82
C CYS A 91 -4.26 3.97 -14.17
N GLU A 92 -3.97 3.76 -15.46
CA GLU A 92 -2.86 2.91 -15.89
C GLU A 92 -1.49 3.48 -15.50
N THR A 93 -1.39 4.78 -15.23
CA THR A 93 -0.14 5.38 -14.74
C THR A 93 0.27 4.85 -13.38
N ALA A 94 -0.67 4.30 -12.60
CA ALA A 94 -0.37 3.67 -11.32
C ALA A 94 0.59 2.48 -11.46
N ASN A 95 0.69 1.88 -12.65
CA ASN A 95 1.64 0.80 -12.91
C ASN A 95 3.09 1.21 -12.60
N HIS A 96 3.45 2.47 -12.80
CA HIS A 96 4.78 2.97 -12.45
C HIS A 96 5.06 2.84 -10.95
N GLY A 97 4.09 3.19 -10.12
CA GLY A 97 4.18 3.01 -8.68
C GLY A 97 4.17 1.54 -8.30
N TRP A 98 3.31 0.74 -8.92
CA TRP A 98 3.21 -0.69 -8.65
C TRP A 98 4.52 -1.42 -8.93
N ARG A 99 5.22 -1.09 -10.01
CA ARG A 99 6.54 -1.66 -10.32
C ARG A 99 7.56 -1.34 -9.24
N ARG A 100 7.51 -0.13 -8.68
CA ARG A 100 8.38 0.26 -7.57
C ARG A 100 8.06 -0.53 -6.31
N PHE A 101 6.79 -0.84 -6.07
CA PHE A 101 6.39 -1.69 -4.94
C PHE A 101 6.96 -3.10 -5.03
N ILE A 102 7.05 -3.67 -6.21
CA ILE A 102 7.63 -5.02 -6.39
C ILE A 102 9.04 -5.07 -5.81
N TRP A 103 9.88 -4.10 -6.15
CA TRP A 103 11.23 -4.02 -5.63
C TRP A 103 11.26 -3.64 -4.15
N LEU A 104 10.44 -2.67 -3.75
CA LEU A 104 10.35 -2.25 -2.36
C LEU A 104 9.90 -3.39 -1.45
N ASN A 105 8.90 -4.16 -1.87
CA ASN A 105 8.39 -5.29 -1.08
C ASN A 105 9.49 -6.33 -0.82
N PHE A 106 10.36 -6.55 -1.79
CA PHE A 106 11.46 -7.48 -1.64
C PHE A 106 12.41 -7.04 -0.51
N PHE A 107 12.83 -5.77 -0.53
CA PHE A 107 13.75 -5.25 0.48
C PHE A 107 13.05 -4.98 1.82
N ALA A 108 11.90 -4.35 1.80
CA ALA A 108 11.17 -4.02 3.02
C ALA A 108 10.73 -5.28 3.76
N GLY A 109 10.26 -6.29 3.02
CA GLY A 109 9.86 -7.56 3.63
C GLY A 109 11.01 -8.24 4.36
N ALA A 110 12.19 -8.24 3.77
CA ALA A 110 13.39 -8.83 4.40
C ALA A 110 13.77 -8.07 5.67
N ILE A 111 13.79 -6.74 5.62
CA ILE A 111 14.19 -5.89 6.75
C ILE A 111 13.16 -6.00 7.89
N VAL A 112 11.86 -5.89 7.58
CA VAL A 112 10.81 -5.96 8.59
C VAL A 112 10.79 -7.33 9.26
N THR A 113 10.90 -8.40 8.47
CA THR A 113 10.96 -9.75 9.01
C THR A 113 12.12 -9.89 9.99
N GLN A 114 13.30 -9.39 9.62
CA GLN A 114 14.48 -9.45 10.48
C GLN A 114 14.25 -8.70 11.80
N LEU A 115 13.61 -7.53 11.75
CA LEU A 115 13.29 -6.76 12.95
C LEU A 115 12.28 -7.47 13.85
N LEU A 116 11.31 -8.16 13.27
CA LEU A 116 10.27 -8.86 14.03
C LEU A 116 10.79 -10.12 14.73
N ILE A 117 11.79 -10.79 14.16
CA ILE A 117 12.37 -12.00 14.76
C ILE A 117 13.59 -11.72 15.65
N SER A 118 14.01 -10.48 15.71
CA SER A 118 15.07 -10.05 16.64
C SER A 118 14.53 -9.97 18.06
#